data_26d87c67f39f8483ec3f5e45e2ab54de
#
_entry.id   26d87c67f39f8483ec3f5e45e2ab54de
#
_cell.length_a   1.000
_cell.length_b   1.000
_cell.length_c   1.000
_cell.angle_alpha   90.00
_cell.angle_beta   90.00
_cell.angle_gamma   90.00
#
_symmetry.space_group_name_H-M   'P 1'
#
loop_
_entity.id
_entity.type
_entity.pdbx_description
1 polymer ?
#
loop_
_entity_poly.entity_id
_entity_poly.type
_entity_poly.pdbx_seq_one_letter_code
_entity_poly.pdbx_strand_id
1 'polypeptide(L)'
;MGLRVKENGKSEGHPVMGWIGVASADNIILRESEQTSVWSFLTRKLGKQIQEAKQMTANTFAGAASHTEVNWRTINWSTVHQNVRRLQARIVKATQEGKWGKVKALQHLLTHSFSGKALAVRRVTENQGKNTAGVDKETWDTPDKKAEAIQTLKQRGYHPQPLRRVYIPKSNGRLRPLGIPALSCRAMQALYLLALNPIAETTGDRNSYGFRPERSTADAIEQCFNVLSHSYSAPWTLEGDIKACFDGISHEWLEAHIPMDKTMLHKWLKAGYIDKHIFHQTEEGTPQGGPITPPAMLQTLRIFFRR
;
A
#
# COMPACT_ATOMS: atom_id res chain seq x y z
N MET A 1 11.69 -22.77 4.00
CA MET A 1 12.33 -21.95 2.97
C MET A 1 12.91 -22.91 1.94
N GLY A 2 12.32 -23.00 0.75
CA GLY A 2 12.84 -23.85 -0.32
C GLY A 2 13.60 -22.97 -1.31
N LEU A 3 14.91 -23.10 -1.36
CA LEU A 3 15.77 -22.45 -2.35
C LEU A 3 15.94 -23.40 -3.53
N ARG A 4 15.73 -22.91 -4.73
CA ARG A 4 16.01 -23.61 -5.98
C ARG A 4 17.07 -22.84 -6.75
N VAL A 5 18.17 -23.50 -7.08
CA VAL A 5 19.23 -22.97 -7.92
C VAL A 5 19.03 -23.50 -9.34
N LYS A 6 18.97 -22.63 -10.33
CA LYS A 6 18.89 -23.00 -11.75
C LYS A 6 20.11 -22.47 -12.49
N GLU A 7 20.67 -23.30 -13.32
CA GLU A 7 21.71 -22.95 -14.28
C GLU A 7 21.09 -22.36 -15.54
N ASN A 8 21.68 -21.31 -16.11
CA ASN A 8 21.20 -20.64 -17.33
C ASN A 8 21.37 -21.56 -18.56
N GLY A 9 20.45 -22.50 -18.73
CA GLY A 9 20.42 -23.41 -19.84
C GLY A 9 19.06 -24.03 -20.02
N LYS A 10 18.26 -23.49 -20.96
CA LYS A 10 17.00 -24.03 -21.50
C LYS A 10 15.94 -24.49 -20.50
N SER A 11 14.90 -23.72 -20.31
CA SER A 11 13.67 -24.19 -19.64
C SER A 11 12.46 -23.92 -20.51
N GLU A 12 11.65 -24.94 -20.70
CA GLU A 12 10.32 -24.89 -21.28
C GLU A 12 9.37 -24.09 -20.41
N GLY A 13 8.48 -23.32 -21.07
CA GLY A 13 7.69 -22.29 -20.44
C GLY A 13 6.54 -22.78 -19.58
N HIS A 14 6.32 -22.02 -18.50
CA HIS A 14 4.99 -21.75 -17.94
C HIS A 14 5.04 -20.39 -17.23
N PRO A 15 4.03 -19.51 -17.37
CA PRO A 15 4.03 -18.20 -16.74
C PRO A 15 3.73 -18.35 -15.26
N VAL A 16 4.74 -18.30 -14.43
CA VAL A 16 4.58 -18.16 -12.98
C VAL A 16 4.69 -16.68 -12.66
N MET A 17 3.61 -16.06 -12.16
CA MET A 17 3.70 -14.77 -11.50
C MET A 17 4.48 -14.95 -10.19
N GLY A 18 5.79 -14.96 -10.31
CA GLY A 18 6.73 -15.03 -9.19
C GLY A 18 7.38 -13.67 -8.98
N TRP A 19 7.71 -13.38 -7.75
CA TRP A 19 8.55 -12.25 -7.39
C TRP A 19 9.97 -12.53 -7.87
N ILE A 20 10.51 -11.65 -8.73
CA ILE A 20 11.91 -11.73 -9.14
C ILE A 20 12.68 -10.75 -8.25
N GLY A 21 13.43 -11.26 -7.30
CA GLY A 21 14.45 -10.53 -6.56
C GLY A 21 15.83 -10.92 -7.10
N VAL A 22 16.57 -9.99 -7.67
CA VAL A 22 17.95 -10.20 -8.09
C VAL A 22 18.84 -9.76 -6.94
N ALA A 23 19.51 -10.72 -6.29
CA ALA A 23 20.57 -10.46 -5.33
C ALA A 23 21.92 -10.57 -6.06
N SER A 24 22.63 -9.42 -6.20
CA SER A 24 24.03 -9.39 -6.64
C SER A 24 24.91 -9.31 -5.41
N ALA A 25 25.71 -10.34 -5.19
CA ALA A 25 26.89 -10.22 -4.33
C ALA A 25 28.00 -9.60 -5.18
N ASP A 26 28.60 -8.54 -4.67
CA ASP A 26 29.73 -7.77 -5.14
C ASP A 26 29.51 -6.66 -6.16
N ASN A 27 29.65 -5.43 -5.63
CA ASN A 27 30.09 -4.18 -6.28
C ASN A 27 29.44 -3.78 -7.63
N ILE A 28 28.21 -3.30 -7.59
CA ILE A 28 27.74 -2.39 -8.63
C ILE A 28 27.84 -0.96 -8.10
N ILE A 29 28.96 -0.29 -8.37
CA ILE A 29 29.09 1.15 -8.29
C ILE A 29 28.32 1.76 -9.47
N LEU A 30 27.05 2.04 -9.27
CA LEU A 30 26.29 2.86 -10.23
C LEU A 30 26.74 4.31 -10.08
N ARG A 31 27.21 4.92 -11.18
CA ARG A 31 27.62 6.32 -11.21
C ARG A 31 26.48 7.24 -10.76
N GLU A 32 26.77 8.14 -9.83
CA GLU A 32 25.84 9.12 -9.25
C GLU A 32 25.14 10.04 -10.26
N SER A 33 25.61 10.11 -11.51
CA SER A 33 25.15 11.05 -12.52
C SER A 33 23.75 10.76 -13.11
N GLU A 34 23.27 9.52 -13.07
CA GLU A 34 21.93 9.16 -13.58
C GLU A 34 20.81 9.24 -12.55
N GLN A 35 21.18 9.28 -11.27
CA GLN A 35 20.22 9.42 -10.16
C GLN A 35 19.62 10.83 -10.05
N THR A 36 20.30 11.84 -10.57
CA THR A 36 19.89 13.25 -10.48
C THR A 36 18.82 13.65 -11.48
N SER A 37 18.65 12.97 -12.60
CA SER A 37 17.74 13.43 -13.67
C SER A 37 16.24 13.21 -13.36
N VAL A 38 15.86 12.05 -12.86
CA VAL A 38 14.44 11.74 -12.55
C VAL A 38 13.99 12.46 -11.29
N TRP A 39 14.84 12.56 -10.27
CA TRP A 39 14.54 13.30 -9.05
C TRP A 39 14.55 14.81 -9.25
N SER A 40 15.41 15.34 -10.12
CA SER A 40 15.40 16.76 -10.46
C SER A 40 14.17 17.16 -11.25
N PHE A 41 13.63 16.27 -12.10
CA PHE A 41 12.38 16.51 -12.82
C PHE A 41 11.17 16.53 -11.90
N LEU A 42 11.07 15.57 -10.97
CA LEU A 42 10.00 15.49 -9.97
C LEU A 42 10.08 16.63 -8.96
N THR A 43 11.28 16.99 -8.46
CA THR A 43 11.45 18.10 -7.51
C THR A 43 11.24 19.46 -8.19
N ARG A 44 11.62 19.64 -9.46
CA ARG A 44 11.40 20.89 -10.20
C ARG A 44 9.91 21.11 -10.51
N LYS A 45 9.18 20.04 -10.86
CA LYS A 45 7.73 20.11 -11.11
C LYS A 45 6.95 20.33 -9.80
N LEU A 46 7.36 19.71 -8.67
CA LEU A 46 6.81 19.98 -7.35
C LEU A 46 7.19 21.38 -6.85
N GLY A 47 8.43 21.83 -7.08
CA GLY A 47 8.91 23.15 -6.63
C GLY A 47 8.16 24.31 -7.25
N LYS A 48 7.84 24.26 -8.57
CA LYS A 48 7.01 25.29 -9.23
C LYS A 48 5.58 25.33 -8.67
N GLN A 49 4.96 24.17 -8.45
CA GLN A 49 3.61 24.12 -7.86
C GLN A 49 3.54 24.56 -6.40
N ILE A 50 4.62 24.44 -5.63
CA ILE A 50 4.71 24.90 -4.24
C ILE A 50 4.84 26.43 -4.17
N GLN A 51 5.51 27.05 -5.14
CA GLN A 51 5.69 28.51 -5.18
C GLN A 51 4.40 29.25 -5.57
N GLU A 52 3.61 28.68 -6.49
CA GLU A 52 2.29 29.21 -6.86
C GLU A 52 1.25 29.05 -5.74
N ALA A 53 1.34 27.97 -4.94
CA ALA A 53 0.42 27.72 -3.82
C ALA A 53 0.69 28.63 -2.59
N LYS A 54 1.89 29.22 -2.45
CA LYS A 54 2.20 30.15 -1.34
C LYS A 54 1.48 31.49 -1.44
N GLN A 55 1.08 31.91 -2.62
CA GLN A 55 0.39 33.20 -2.84
C GLN A 55 -1.12 33.14 -2.62
N MET A 56 -1.75 31.95 -2.58
CA MET A 56 -3.22 31.83 -2.48
C MET A 56 -3.75 31.50 -1.07
N THR A 57 -2.93 31.37 -0.03
CA THR A 57 -3.37 30.85 1.27
C THR A 57 -3.52 31.89 2.39
N ALA A 58 -3.52 33.18 2.10
CA ALA A 58 -3.67 34.22 3.14
C ALA A 58 -5.14 34.60 3.48
N ASN A 59 -6.14 34.15 2.73
CA ASN A 59 -7.48 34.75 2.83
C ASN A 59 -8.66 33.84 3.19
N THR A 60 -8.49 32.65 3.77
CA THR A 60 -9.69 31.87 4.14
C THR A 60 -9.50 31.03 5.42
N PHE A 61 -9.34 31.71 6.57
CA PHE A 61 -9.57 31.10 7.87
C PHE A 61 -10.19 32.10 8.85
N ALA A 62 -11.47 32.37 8.68
CA ALA A 62 -12.31 32.87 9.76
C ALA A 62 -13.73 32.34 9.55
N GLY A 63 -14.12 31.38 10.37
CA GLY A 63 -15.47 30.82 10.36
C GLY A 63 -15.52 29.49 11.08
N ALA A 64 -16.05 29.44 12.30
CA ALA A 64 -16.39 28.21 12.99
C ALA A 64 -17.28 27.36 12.08
N ALA A 65 -16.88 26.12 11.81
CA ALA A 65 -17.63 25.22 10.98
C ALA A 65 -18.95 24.84 11.68
N SER A 66 -20.03 25.43 11.26
CA SER A 66 -21.37 24.86 11.42
C SER A 66 -21.35 23.44 10.79
N HIS A 67 -22.15 22.54 11.33
CA HIS A 67 -22.39 21.20 10.80
C HIS A 67 -23.03 21.26 9.39
N THR A 68 -22.27 21.66 8.39
CA THR A 68 -22.71 21.58 7.00
C THR A 68 -22.65 20.13 6.58
N GLU A 69 -23.79 19.58 6.24
CA GLU A 69 -23.92 18.25 5.65
C GLU A 69 -22.94 18.10 4.47
N VAL A 70 -22.06 17.11 4.55
CA VAL A 70 -21.09 16.84 3.48
C VAL A 70 -21.87 16.40 2.24
N ASN A 71 -21.83 17.17 1.16
CA ASN A 71 -22.42 16.76 -0.10
C ASN A 71 -21.31 16.20 -1.02
N TRP A 72 -21.39 14.91 -1.35
CA TRP A 72 -20.41 14.21 -2.19
C TRP A 72 -20.19 14.87 -3.55
N ARG A 73 -21.26 15.41 -4.16
CA ARG A 73 -21.22 16.02 -5.51
C ARG A 73 -20.49 17.36 -5.55
N THR A 74 -20.47 18.08 -4.42
CA THR A 74 -19.85 19.41 -4.33
C THR A 74 -18.40 19.36 -3.82
N ILE A 75 -17.85 18.17 -3.54
CA ILE A 75 -16.47 18.04 -3.07
C ILE A 75 -15.51 18.51 -4.17
N ASN A 76 -14.66 19.48 -3.84
CA ASN A 76 -13.57 19.91 -4.71
C ASN A 76 -12.41 18.89 -4.65
N TRP A 77 -12.42 17.96 -5.57
CA TRP A 77 -11.44 16.86 -5.62
C TRP A 77 -10.01 17.34 -5.88
N SER A 78 -9.82 18.44 -6.62
CA SER A 78 -8.50 19.02 -6.85
C SER A 78 -7.87 19.46 -5.52
N THR A 79 -8.61 20.19 -4.71
CA THR A 79 -8.18 20.63 -3.37
C THR A 79 -7.93 19.42 -2.44
N VAL A 80 -8.81 18.41 -2.48
CA VAL A 80 -8.65 17.19 -1.70
C VAL A 80 -7.34 16.47 -2.06
N HIS A 81 -7.06 16.30 -3.35
CA HIS A 81 -5.80 15.69 -3.81
C HIS A 81 -4.57 16.50 -3.43
N GLN A 82 -4.61 17.82 -3.57
CA GLN A 82 -3.50 18.70 -3.17
C GLN A 82 -3.18 18.59 -1.69
N ASN A 83 -4.20 18.60 -0.83
CA ASN A 83 -4.03 18.49 0.61
C ASN A 83 -3.36 17.17 1.01
N VAL A 84 -3.82 16.05 0.43
CA VAL A 84 -3.21 14.74 0.70
C VAL A 84 -1.78 14.67 0.17
N ARG A 85 -1.52 15.10 -1.06
CA ARG A 85 -0.16 15.13 -1.64
C ARG A 85 0.80 15.98 -0.81
N ARG A 86 0.34 17.13 -0.30
CA ARG A 86 1.14 18.00 0.58
C ARG A 86 1.54 17.27 1.87
N LEU A 87 0.62 16.53 2.50
CA LEU A 87 0.93 15.75 3.69
C LEU A 87 1.86 14.58 3.36
N GLN A 88 1.63 13.88 2.25
CA GLN A 88 2.49 12.79 1.78
C GLN A 88 3.93 13.25 1.51
N ALA A 89 4.11 14.38 0.82
CA ALA A 89 5.44 14.95 0.60
C ALA A 89 6.17 15.29 1.91
N ARG A 90 5.44 15.78 2.92
CA ARG A 90 6.01 16.03 4.26
C ARG A 90 6.37 14.73 4.98
N ILE A 91 5.59 13.65 4.80
CA ILE A 91 5.91 12.32 5.33
C ILE A 91 7.19 11.80 4.68
N VAL A 92 7.31 11.86 3.34
CA VAL A 92 8.54 11.49 2.62
C VAL A 92 9.75 12.20 3.18
N LYS A 93 9.71 13.53 3.26
CA LYS A 93 10.82 14.33 3.80
C LYS A 93 11.18 13.93 5.24
N ALA A 94 10.19 13.78 6.12
CA ALA A 94 10.42 13.38 7.50
C ALA A 94 10.99 11.94 7.61
N THR A 95 10.61 11.04 6.71
CA THR A 95 11.13 9.67 6.62
C THR A 95 12.59 9.68 6.18
N GLN A 96 12.94 10.46 5.15
CA GLN A 96 14.31 10.62 4.66
C GLN A 96 15.24 11.21 5.75
N GLU A 97 14.72 12.14 6.55
CA GLU A 97 15.44 12.76 7.68
C GLU A 97 15.47 11.86 8.94
N GLY A 98 14.86 10.68 8.93
CA GLY A 98 14.78 9.79 10.10
C GLY A 98 13.93 10.33 11.27
N LYS A 99 13.12 11.37 11.05
CA LYS A 99 12.31 12.06 12.08
C LYS A 99 11.00 11.31 12.35
N TRP A 100 11.09 10.11 12.93
CA TRP A 100 9.94 9.22 13.12
C TRP A 100 8.79 9.79 13.96
N GLY A 101 9.10 10.64 14.95
CA GLY A 101 8.06 11.35 15.71
C GLY A 101 7.21 12.26 14.82
N LYS A 102 7.87 12.99 13.87
CA LYS A 102 7.19 13.82 12.88
C LYS A 102 6.40 13.00 11.86
N VAL A 103 6.95 11.83 11.46
CA VAL A 103 6.23 10.88 10.59
C VAL A 103 4.92 10.46 11.23
N LYS A 104 4.92 10.01 12.49
CA LYS A 104 3.72 9.62 13.24
C LYS A 104 2.69 10.75 13.34
N ALA A 105 3.14 11.98 13.66
CA ALA A 105 2.26 13.14 13.72
C ALA A 105 1.61 13.47 12.36
N LEU A 106 2.36 13.37 11.27
CA LEU A 106 1.86 13.60 9.91
C LEU A 106 0.91 12.49 9.44
N GLN A 107 1.17 11.23 9.78
CA GLN A 107 0.24 10.12 9.55
C GLN A 107 -1.08 10.35 10.29
N HIS A 108 -1.01 10.78 11.55
CA HIS A 108 -2.19 11.12 12.34
C HIS A 108 -2.99 12.26 11.70
N LEU A 109 -2.33 13.35 11.29
CA LEU A 109 -2.97 14.46 10.59
C LEU A 109 -3.68 14.00 9.31
N LEU A 110 -3.03 13.15 8.50
CA LEU A 110 -3.59 12.66 7.26
C LEU A 110 -4.81 11.78 7.51
N THR A 111 -4.72 10.83 8.44
CA THR A 111 -5.81 9.88 8.72
C THR A 111 -7.01 10.53 9.43
N HIS A 112 -6.83 11.71 10.04
CA HIS A 112 -7.92 12.49 10.65
C HIS A 112 -8.46 13.57 9.72
N SER A 113 -7.77 13.90 8.62
CA SER A 113 -8.19 14.94 7.70
C SER A 113 -9.41 14.54 6.88
N PHE A 114 -10.28 15.51 6.61
CA PHE A 114 -11.41 15.35 5.67
C PHE A 114 -10.91 14.86 4.30
N SER A 115 -9.84 15.45 3.77
CA SER A 115 -9.28 15.10 2.46
C SER A 115 -8.80 13.66 2.39
N GLY A 116 -8.16 13.16 3.45
CA GLY A 116 -7.74 11.75 3.54
C GLY A 116 -8.94 10.80 3.52
N LYS A 117 -9.95 11.07 4.34
CA LYS A 117 -11.18 10.28 4.42
C LYS A 117 -11.95 10.28 3.10
N ALA A 118 -12.12 11.44 2.47
CA ALA A 118 -12.80 11.57 1.17
C ALA A 118 -12.10 10.74 0.08
N LEU A 119 -10.76 10.81 -0.04
CA LEU A 119 -10.01 9.99 -0.99
C LEU A 119 -10.10 8.50 -0.68
N ALA A 120 -10.10 8.11 0.59
CA ALA A 120 -10.25 6.72 0.98
C ALA A 120 -11.61 6.15 0.56
N VAL A 121 -12.70 6.89 0.81
CA VAL A 121 -14.06 6.52 0.36
C VAL A 121 -14.11 6.45 -1.16
N ARG A 122 -13.59 7.47 -1.84
CA ARG A 122 -13.54 7.51 -3.31
C ARG A 122 -12.85 6.28 -3.88
N ARG A 123 -11.67 5.93 -3.35
CA ARG A 123 -10.89 4.79 -3.79
C ARG A 123 -11.67 3.48 -3.74
N VAL A 124 -12.40 3.21 -2.67
CA VAL A 124 -13.13 1.95 -2.52
C VAL A 124 -14.46 1.91 -3.27
N THR A 125 -15.00 3.06 -3.66
CA THR A 125 -16.23 3.18 -4.42
C THR A 125 -16.03 3.34 -5.93
N GLU A 126 -14.79 3.55 -6.38
CA GLU A 126 -14.45 3.68 -7.82
C GLU A 126 -13.61 2.50 -8.35
N ASN A 127 -13.10 1.62 -7.49
CA ASN A 127 -12.32 0.45 -7.91
C ASN A 127 -13.21 -0.68 -8.44
N GLN A 128 -12.58 -1.70 -9.06
CA GLN A 128 -13.27 -2.88 -9.60
C GLN A 128 -14.08 -3.66 -8.53
N GLY A 129 -13.62 -3.62 -7.27
CA GLY A 129 -14.27 -4.29 -6.15
C GLY A 129 -15.42 -3.50 -5.50
N LYS A 130 -15.86 -2.36 -6.06
CA LYS A 130 -16.87 -1.47 -5.47
C LYS A 130 -18.21 -2.15 -5.17
N ASN A 131 -18.59 -3.12 -5.98
CA ASN A 131 -19.85 -3.86 -5.85
C ASN A 131 -19.69 -5.15 -5.03
N THR A 132 -18.49 -5.45 -4.54
CA THR A 132 -18.24 -6.67 -3.76
C THR A 132 -18.41 -6.35 -2.28
N ALA A 133 -19.53 -6.74 -1.69
CA ALA A 133 -19.82 -6.54 -0.27
C ALA A 133 -19.01 -7.48 0.63
N GLY A 134 -18.77 -7.06 1.88
CA GLY A 134 -18.20 -7.87 2.95
C GLY A 134 -19.22 -8.83 3.57
N VAL A 135 -19.07 -9.09 4.86
CA VAL A 135 -20.02 -9.89 5.65
C VAL A 135 -21.33 -9.14 5.93
N ASP A 136 -21.28 -7.81 5.93
CA ASP A 136 -22.40 -6.89 6.13
C ASP A 136 -23.33 -6.79 4.91
N LYS A 137 -22.91 -7.29 3.75
CA LYS A 137 -23.61 -7.18 2.48
C LYS A 137 -23.88 -5.73 2.03
N GLU A 138 -23.20 -4.75 2.62
CA GLU A 138 -23.36 -3.35 2.29
C GLU A 138 -22.50 -2.92 1.09
N THR A 139 -23.07 -1.98 0.28
CA THR A 139 -22.38 -1.27 -0.80
C THR A 139 -22.69 0.23 -0.73
N TRP A 140 -21.73 1.06 -1.16
CA TRP A 140 -21.88 2.52 -1.17
C TRP A 140 -22.07 3.02 -2.61
N ASP A 141 -23.26 2.84 -3.11
CA ASP A 141 -23.69 3.12 -4.49
C ASP A 141 -24.19 4.55 -4.67
N THR A 142 -24.79 5.16 -3.61
CA THR A 142 -25.35 6.51 -3.66
C THR A 142 -24.39 7.57 -3.15
N PRO A 143 -24.49 8.84 -3.63
CA PRO A 143 -23.72 9.96 -3.10
C PRO A 143 -23.88 10.16 -1.60
N ASP A 144 -25.08 9.94 -1.07
CA ASP A 144 -25.40 10.16 0.34
C ASP A 144 -24.68 9.14 1.22
N LYS A 145 -24.72 7.85 0.87
CA LYS A 145 -23.95 6.80 1.55
C LYS A 145 -22.44 7.08 1.54
N LYS A 146 -21.92 7.63 0.44
CA LYS A 146 -20.49 8.02 0.36
C LYS A 146 -20.17 9.20 1.26
N ALA A 147 -21.05 10.17 1.34
CA ALA A 147 -20.90 11.34 2.22
C ALA A 147 -20.95 10.92 3.70
N GLU A 148 -21.90 10.06 4.07
CA GLU A 148 -22.02 9.49 5.40
C GLU A 148 -20.77 8.66 5.77
N ALA A 149 -20.26 7.87 4.83
CA ALA A 149 -19.05 7.09 5.02
C ALA A 149 -17.82 7.95 5.38
N ILE A 150 -17.68 9.17 4.83
CA ILE A 150 -16.60 10.09 5.22
C ILE A 150 -16.73 10.48 6.69
N GLN A 151 -17.94 10.71 7.19
CA GLN A 151 -18.19 11.13 8.56
C GLN A 151 -17.99 9.98 9.56
N THR A 152 -18.33 8.74 9.15
CA THR A 152 -18.23 7.53 9.98
C THR A 152 -16.80 6.99 10.09
N LEU A 153 -15.88 7.35 9.18
CA LEU A 153 -14.47 6.96 9.25
C LEU A 153 -13.77 7.65 10.44
N LYS A 154 -13.94 7.08 11.63
CA LYS A 154 -13.31 7.54 12.88
C LYS A 154 -12.52 6.39 13.49
N GLN A 155 -11.31 6.67 13.99
CA GLN A 155 -10.47 5.69 14.67
C GLN A 155 -11.06 5.29 16.05
N ARG A 156 -11.58 6.30 16.78
CA ARG A 156 -12.22 6.07 18.09
C ARG A 156 -13.51 5.29 17.89
N GLY A 157 -13.65 4.18 18.62
CA GLY A 157 -14.82 3.30 18.50
C GLY A 157 -14.82 2.38 17.27
N TYR A 158 -13.75 2.40 16.45
CA TYR A 158 -13.66 1.52 15.30
C TYR A 158 -13.40 0.07 15.72
N HIS A 159 -14.25 -0.82 15.23
CA HIS A 159 -14.11 -2.27 15.33
C HIS A 159 -14.20 -2.87 13.91
N PRO A 160 -13.15 -3.52 13.41
CA PRO A 160 -13.21 -4.18 12.11
C PRO A 160 -14.18 -5.35 12.16
N GLN A 161 -14.95 -5.51 11.10
CA GLN A 161 -15.76 -6.71 10.91
C GLN A 161 -14.89 -7.86 10.41
N PRO A 162 -15.26 -9.12 10.69
CA PRO A 162 -14.60 -10.28 10.12
C PRO A 162 -14.60 -10.25 8.59
N LEU A 163 -13.60 -10.88 7.98
CA LEU A 163 -13.52 -10.98 6.54
C LEU A 163 -14.49 -12.05 6.02
N ARG A 164 -15.13 -11.79 4.89
CA ARG A 164 -15.90 -12.82 4.18
C ARG A 164 -14.95 -13.70 3.36
N ARG A 165 -14.85 -14.99 3.68
CA ARG A 165 -14.01 -15.95 2.97
C ARG A 165 -14.65 -16.32 1.63
N VAL A 166 -13.85 -16.28 0.57
CA VAL A 166 -14.21 -16.71 -0.78
C VAL A 166 -13.03 -17.50 -1.35
N TYR A 167 -13.32 -18.51 -2.17
CA TYR A 167 -12.29 -19.32 -2.80
C TYR A 167 -12.26 -19.07 -4.30
N ILE A 168 -11.08 -18.74 -4.83
CA ILE A 168 -10.85 -18.50 -6.26
C ILE A 168 -10.02 -19.65 -6.83
N PRO A 169 -10.45 -20.29 -7.93
CA PRO A 169 -9.68 -21.35 -8.55
C PRO A 169 -8.38 -20.79 -9.16
N LYS A 170 -7.27 -21.51 -8.94
CA LYS A 170 -6.00 -21.25 -9.60
C LYS A 170 -5.90 -22.08 -10.87
N SER A 171 -4.98 -21.72 -11.78
CA SER A 171 -4.69 -22.45 -13.01
C SER A 171 -4.31 -23.93 -12.79
N ASN A 172 -3.75 -24.25 -11.62
CA ASN A 172 -3.38 -25.62 -11.24
C ASN A 172 -4.50 -26.39 -10.52
N GLY A 173 -5.75 -25.95 -10.59
CA GLY A 173 -6.91 -26.58 -9.96
C GLY A 173 -7.04 -26.40 -8.44
N ARG A 174 -6.03 -25.82 -7.77
CA ARG A 174 -6.10 -25.51 -6.33
C ARG A 174 -6.94 -24.26 -6.08
N LEU A 175 -7.57 -24.18 -4.91
CA LEU A 175 -8.33 -23.00 -4.50
C LEU A 175 -7.42 -22.02 -3.76
N ARG A 176 -7.57 -20.73 -4.08
CA ARG A 176 -6.93 -19.63 -3.35
C ARG A 176 -7.95 -19.01 -2.40
N PRO A 177 -7.72 -19.06 -1.08
CA PRO A 177 -8.58 -18.37 -0.14
C PRO A 177 -8.38 -16.85 -0.25
N LEU A 178 -9.48 -16.11 -0.36
CA LEU A 178 -9.50 -14.66 -0.38
C LEU A 178 -10.38 -14.16 0.77
N GLY A 179 -9.92 -13.18 1.53
CA GLY A 179 -10.68 -12.52 2.58
C GLY A 179 -11.20 -11.17 2.10
N ILE A 180 -12.51 -11.02 1.99
CA ILE A 180 -13.14 -9.78 1.54
C ILE A 180 -13.59 -8.97 2.76
N PRO A 181 -12.95 -7.82 3.06
CA PRO A 181 -13.39 -6.96 4.16
C PRO A 181 -14.68 -6.20 3.80
N ALA A 182 -15.45 -5.79 4.79
CA ALA A 182 -16.54 -4.83 4.63
C ALA A 182 -16.05 -3.51 4.00
N LEU A 183 -16.94 -2.76 3.33
CA LEU A 183 -16.55 -1.50 2.69
C LEU A 183 -15.99 -0.48 3.67
N SER A 184 -16.56 -0.39 4.88
CA SER A 184 -16.06 0.45 5.97
C SER A 184 -14.62 0.08 6.38
N CYS A 185 -14.34 -1.22 6.47
CA CYS A 185 -12.99 -1.72 6.77
C CYS A 185 -12.02 -1.45 5.62
N ARG A 186 -12.45 -1.64 4.35
CA ARG A 186 -11.63 -1.29 3.17
C ARG A 186 -11.32 0.20 3.10
N ALA A 187 -12.29 1.05 3.38
CA ALA A 187 -12.09 2.49 3.40
C ALA A 187 -11.14 2.92 4.52
N MET A 188 -11.26 2.34 5.72
CA MET A 188 -10.34 2.59 6.81
C MET A 188 -8.92 2.13 6.46
N GLN A 189 -8.75 0.94 5.88
CA GLN A 189 -7.46 0.47 5.40
C GLN A 189 -6.91 1.36 4.27
N ALA A 190 -7.74 1.80 3.33
CA ALA A 190 -7.34 2.72 2.26
C ALA A 190 -6.88 4.08 2.82
N LEU A 191 -7.52 4.57 3.88
CA LEU A 191 -7.13 5.80 4.57
C LEU A 191 -5.72 5.69 5.18
N TYR A 192 -5.45 4.61 5.90
CA TYR A 192 -4.12 4.36 6.47
C TYR A 192 -3.07 4.07 5.40
N LEU A 193 -3.47 3.46 4.30
CA LEU A 193 -2.61 3.24 3.14
C LEU A 193 -2.08 4.56 2.55
N LEU A 194 -2.90 5.62 2.48
CA LEU A 194 -2.44 6.95 2.03
C LEU A 194 -1.28 7.48 2.88
N ALA A 195 -1.24 7.12 4.17
CA ALA A 195 -0.19 7.53 5.09
C ALA A 195 1.00 6.56 5.14
N LEU A 196 0.82 5.27 4.80
CA LEU A 196 1.86 4.24 4.81
C LEU A 196 2.66 4.23 3.50
N ASN A 197 1.99 4.39 2.34
CA ASN A 197 2.64 4.35 1.03
C ASN A 197 3.86 5.28 0.90
N PRO A 198 3.81 6.55 1.33
CA PRO A 198 4.98 7.42 1.24
C PRO A 198 6.22 6.87 1.95
N ILE A 199 6.01 6.19 3.08
CA ILE A 199 7.09 5.55 3.84
C ILE A 199 7.59 4.31 3.09
N ALA A 200 6.67 3.45 2.65
CA ALA A 200 6.98 2.23 1.92
C ALA A 200 7.80 2.53 0.65
N GLU A 201 7.40 3.54 -0.12
CA GLU A 201 8.12 3.96 -1.33
C GLU A 201 9.49 4.60 -1.03
N THR A 202 9.59 5.38 0.05
CA THR A 202 10.86 6.03 0.44
C THR A 202 11.88 5.02 0.95
N THR A 203 11.41 3.96 1.62
CA THR A 203 12.28 2.98 2.28
C THR A 203 12.36 1.65 1.54
N GLY A 204 11.51 1.40 0.54
CA GLY A 204 11.47 0.16 -0.24
C GLY A 204 12.72 -0.06 -1.07
N ASP A 205 13.04 -1.32 -1.36
CA ASP A 205 14.10 -1.67 -2.28
C ASP A 205 13.78 -1.19 -3.70
N ARG A 206 14.79 -0.66 -4.42
CA ARG A 206 14.62 -0.10 -5.76
C ARG A 206 14.25 -1.15 -6.79
N ASN A 207 14.73 -2.37 -6.62
CA ASN A 207 14.50 -3.51 -7.51
C ASN A 207 13.27 -4.34 -7.11
N SER A 208 12.48 -3.88 -6.14
CA SER A 208 11.19 -4.45 -5.82
C SER A 208 10.10 -3.80 -6.65
N TYR A 209 9.40 -4.56 -7.47
CA TYR A 209 8.41 -4.06 -8.44
C TYR A 209 6.97 -4.40 -8.05
N GLY A 210 6.75 -5.54 -7.43
CA GLY A 210 5.41 -6.03 -7.12
C GLY A 210 4.64 -5.14 -6.14
N PHE A 211 3.36 -4.90 -6.40
CA PHE A 211 2.42 -4.13 -5.59
C PHE A 211 2.80 -2.68 -5.31
N ARG A 212 3.75 -2.12 -6.06
CA ARG A 212 4.15 -0.73 -5.92
C ARG A 212 3.42 0.16 -6.92
N PRO A 213 2.99 1.38 -6.51
CA PRO A 213 2.46 2.37 -7.42
C PRO A 213 3.47 2.72 -8.52
N GLU A 214 2.99 2.97 -9.72
CA GLU A 214 3.79 3.40 -10.89
C GLU A 214 4.91 2.39 -11.27
N ARG A 215 4.75 1.11 -10.90
CA ARG A 215 5.63 0.00 -11.28
C ARG A 215 4.84 -1.05 -12.03
N SER A 216 5.44 -1.59 -13.09
CA SER A 216 4.83 -2.61 -13.94
C SER A 216 5.72 -3.86 -14.06
N THR A 217 5.18 -4.90 -14.65
CA THR A 217 5.96 -6.09 -15.02
C THR A 217 7.01 -5.77 -16.08
N ALA A 218 6.75 -4.79 -16.98
CA ALA A 218 7.70 -4.35 -17.99
C ALA A 218 8.96 -3.77 -17.35
N ASP A 219 8.82 -2.94 -16.30
CA ASP A 219 9.96 -2.36 -15.58
C ASP A 219 10.82 -3.46 -14.92
N ALA A 220 10.17 -4.51 -14.38
CA ALA A 220 10.87 -5.65 -13.80
C ALA A 220 11.65 -6.45 -14.86
N ILE A 221 11.04 -6.68 -16.04
CA ILE A 221 11.66 -7.39 -17.15
C ILE A 221 12.84 -6.59 -17.71
N GLU A 222 12.68 -5.27 -17.88
CA GLU A 222 13.75 -4.37 -18.31
C GLU A 222 14.94 -4.43 -17.35
N GLN A 223 14.69 -4.39 -16.05
CA GLN A 223 15.77 -4.49 -15.08
C GLN A 223 16.46 -5.86 -15.11
N CYS A 224 15.71 -6.96 -15.27
CA CYS A 224 16.29 -8.29 -15.44
C CYS A 224 17.17 -8.34 -16.71
N PHE A 225 16.70 -7.78 -17.82
CA PHE A 225 17.47 -7.70 -19.05
C PHE A 225 18.77 -6.91 -18.85
N ASN A 226 18.70 -5.72 -18.24
CA ASN A 226 19.86 -4.86 -17.99
C ASN A 226 20.92 -5.55 -17.10
N VAL A 227 20.51 -6.40 -16.16
CA VAL A 227 21.43 -7.08 -15.23
C VAL A 227 21.98 -8.39 -15.80
N LEU A 228 21.22 -9.11 -16.61
CA LEU A 228 21.54 -10.49 -17.02
C LEU A 228 22.02 -10.65 -18.46
N SER A 229 21.82 -9.64 -19.33
CA SER A 229 22.09 -9.77 -20.78
C SER A 229 23.54 -9.59 -21.20
N HIS A 230 24.38 -9.05 -20.34
CA HIS A 230 25.77 -8.74 -20.68
C HIS A 230 26.70 -9.94 -20.50
N SER A 231 27.76 -10.03 -21.31
CA SER A 231 28.77 -11.09 -21.22
C SER A 231 29.51 -11.13 -19.87
N TYR A 232 29.54 -10.00 -19.15
CA TYR A 232 30.13 -9.88 -17.81
C TYR A 232 29.11 -10.07 -16.68
N SER A 233 27.85 -10.36 -17.00
CA SER A 233 26.83 -10.63 -15.98
C SER A 233 27.11 -11.92 -15.24
N ALA A 234 26.59 -12.00 -14.01
CA ALA A 234 26.73 -13.21 -13.20
C ALA A 234 26.14 -14.42 -13.94
N PRO A 235 26.87 -15.55 -14.05
CA PRO A 235 26.39 -16.76 -14.75
C PRO A 235 25.31 -17.50 -13.97
N TRP A 236 25.17 -17.23 -12.69
CA TRP A 236 24.23 -17.90 -11.79
C TRP A 236 23.08 -16.99 -11.38
N THR A 237 21.86 -17.47 -11.47
CA THR A 237 20.67 -16.80 -10.97
C THR A 237 20.02 -17.62 -9.87
N LEU A 238 19.80 -17.01 -8.69
CA LEU A 238 19.07 -17.60 -7.60
C LEU A 238 17.58 -17.22 -7.70
N GLU A 239 16.72 -18.24 -7.89
CA GLU A 239 15.28 -18.09 -7.80
C GLU A 239 14.78 -18.55 -6.42
N GLY A 240 14.15 -17.66 -5.66
CA GLY A 240 13.62 -17.94 -4.34
C GLY A 240 12.15 -17.59 -4.22
N ASP A 241 11.35 -18.45 -3.59
CA ASP A 241 9.95 -18.18 -3.27
C ASP A 241 9.70 -18.42 -1.77
N ILE A 242 8.88 -17.59 -1.16
CA ILE A 242 8.51 -17.70 0.26
C ILE A 242 7.22 -18.53 0.34
N LYS A 243 7.33 -19.75 0.81
CA LYS A 243 6.17 -20.61 1.01
C LYS A 243 5.18 -19.97 1.98
N ALA A 244 3.91 -19.88 1.56
CA ALA A 244 2.81 -19.35 2.37
C ALA A 244 3.10 -17.94 2.97
N CYS A 245 3.77 -17.07 2.21
CA CYS A 245 4.25 -15.77 2.66
C CYS A 245 3.18 -14.94 3.40
N PHE A 246 1.95 -14.92 2.91
CA PHE A 246 0.85 -14.15 3.54
C PHE A 246 0.21 -14.87 4.73
N ASP A 247 0.33 -16.18 4.80
CA ASP A 247 -0.42 -17.02 5.75
C ASP A 247 0.37 -17.28 7.04
N GLY A 248 1.70 -17.15 7.02
CA GLY A 248 2.58 -17.52 8.14
C GLY A 248 3.39 -16.38 8.75
N ILE A 249 3.06 -15.10 8.48
CA ILE A 249 3.79 -13.98 9.08
C ILE A 249 3.31 -13.74 10.50
N SER A 250 4.26 -13.69 11.47
CA SER A 250 3.96 -13.35 12.87
C SER A 250 3.29 -11.98 12.99
N HIS A 251 2.17 -11.91 13.69
CA HIS A 251 1.49 -10.65 14.02
C HIS A 251 2.37 -9.74 14.87
N GLU A 252 3.08 -10.28 15.86
CA GLU A 252 4.01 -9.53 16.71
C GLU A 252 5.10 -8.86 15.89
N TRP A 253 5.64 -9.62 14.90
CA TRP A 253 6.65 -9.09 14.02
C TRP A 253 6.11 -7.93 13.17
N LEU A 254 4.91 -8.07 12.59
CA LEU A 254 4.26 -7.00 11.83
C LEU A 254 4.02 -5.77 12.68
N GLU A 255 3.52 -5.95 13.90
CA GLU A 255 3.28 -4.86 14.84
C GLU A 255 4.57 -4.15 15.26
N ALA A 256 5.67 -4.87 15.40
CA ALA A 256 6.97 -4.27 15.72
C ALA A 256 7.53 -3.43 14.56
N HIS A 257 7.39 -3.89 13.31
CA HIS A 257 8.16 -3.38 12.18
C HIS A 257 7.37 -2.48 11.21
N ILE A 258 6.04 -2.61 11.13
CA ILE A 258 5.25 -1.75 10.25
C ILE A 258 5.08 -0.36 10.87
N PRO A 259 5.52 0.73 10.20
CA PRO A 259 5.51 2.08 10.75
C PRO A 259 4.13 2.75 10.63
N MET A 260 3.14 2.23 11.36
CA MET A 260 1.79 2.76 11.42
C MET A 260 1.22 2.67 12.84
N ASP A 261 -0.02 3.13 13.02
CA ASP A 261 -0.74 2.97 14.29
C ASP A 261 -0.90 1.49 14.66
N LYS A 262 -0.29 1.09 15.78
CA LYS A 262 -0.24 -0.29 16.24
C LYS A 262 -1.61 -0.83 16.61
N THR A 263 -2.44 0.00 17.23
CA THR A 263 -3.79 -0.37 17.63
C THR A 263 -4.65 -0.71 16.42
N MET A 264 -4.55 0.09 15.36
CA MET A 264 -5.29 -0.17 14.13
C MET A 264 -4.78 -1.42 13.40
N LEU A 265 -3.46 -1.60 13.34
CA LEU A 265 -2.85 -2.79 12.74
C LEU A 265 -3.31 -4.05 13.49
N HIS A 266 -3.18 -4.07 14.82
CA HIS A 266 -3.63 -5.16 15.67
C HIS A 266 -5.11 -5.52 15.43
N LYS A 267 -5.98 -4.53 15.40
CA LYS A 267 -7.41 -4.75 15.15
C LYS A 267 -7.65 -5.46 13.82
N TRP A 268 -6.95 -5.09 12.74
CA TRP A 268 -7.12 -5.74 11.43
C TRP A 268 -6.53 -7.15 11.40
N LEU A 269 -5.40 -7.38 12.03
CA LEU A 269 -4.78 -8.71 12.11
C LEU A 269 -5.65 -9.69 12.89
N LYS A 270 -6.33 -9.21 13.94
CA LYS A 270 -7.22 -10.02 14.80
C LYS A 270 -8.69 -10.00 14.37
N ALA A 271 -9.04 -9.42 13.23
CA ALA A 271 -10.43 -9.33 12.78
C ALA A 271 -11.09 -10.70 12.50
N GLY A 272 -10.31 -11.72 12.20
CA GLY A 272 -10.81 -13.04 11.85
C GLY A 272 -11.53 -13.08 10.49
N TYR A 273 -12.11 -14.20 10.16
CA TYR A 273 -12.90 -14.38 8.96
C TYR A 273 -14.09 -15.32 9.17
N ILE A 274 -15.11 -15.18 8.33
CA ILE A 274 -16.26 -16.07 8.29
C ILE A 274 -16.16 -16.95 7.04
N ASP A 275 -16.13 -18.26 7.26
CA ASP A 275 -16.19 -19.29 6.22
C ASP A 275 -17.41 -20.19 6.47
N LYS A 276 -18.30 -20.34 5.47
CA LYS A 276 -19.52 -21.15 5.57
C LYS A 276 -20.34 -20.87 6.84
N HIS A 277 -20.46 -19.59 7.20
CA HIS A 277 -21.17 -19.09 8.41
C HIS A 277 -20.46 -19.37 9.76
N ILE A 278 -19.26 -19.93 9.74
CA ILE A 278 -18.47 -20.18 10.97
C ILE A 278 -17.39 -19.10 11.07
N PHE A 279 -17.26 -18.51 12.25
CA PHE A 279 -16.19 -17.56 12.56
C PHE A 279 -14.89 -18.30 12.86
N HIS A 280 -13.79 -17.81 12.28
CA HIS A 280 -12.43 -18.29 12.52
C HIS A 280 -11.56 -17.13 12.98
N GLN A 281 -10.88 -17.31 14.06
CA GLN A 281 -9.90 -16.36 14.56
C GLN A 281 -8.60 -16.45 13.73
N THR A 282 -7.88 -15.32 13.58
CA THR A 282 -6.60 -15.26 12.90
C THR A 282 -5.50 -15.04 13.92
N GLU A 283 -4.54 -15.95 14.03
CA GLU A 283 -3.43 -15.86 14.98
C GLU A 283 -2.13 -15.42 14.31
N GLU A 284 -1.95 -15.78 13.05
CA GLU A 284 -0.82 -15.42 12.21
C GLU A 284 -1.26 -15.06 10.79
N GLY A 285 -0.35 -14.53 10.00
CA GLY A 285 -0.60 -14.17 8.61
C GLY A 285 -1.32 -12.85 8.43
N THR A 286 -1.47 -12.48 7.16
CA THR A 286 -2.21 -11.29 6.74
C THR A 286 -3.30 -11.68 5.75
N PRO A 287 -4.51 -11.11 5.87
CA PRO A 287 -5.60 -11.46 4.98
C PRO A 287 -5.29 -11.05 3.54
N GLN A 288 -5.37 -12.00 2.61
CA GLN A 288 -5.29 -11.72 1.18
C GLN A 288 -6.59 -11.05 0.73
N GLY A 289 -6.50 -9.80 0.22
CA GLY A 289 -7.64 -9.04 -0.30
C GLY A 289 -7.87 -7.68 0.35
N GLY A 290 -7.18 -7.36 1.44
CA GLY A 290 -7.23 -6.02 2.04
C GLY A 290 -6.27 -5.04 1.34
N PRO A 291 -6.65 -3.74 1.22
CA PRO A 291 -5.79 -2.73 0.57
C PRO A 291 -4.44 -2.50 1.25
N ILE A 292 -4.36 -2.72 2.57
CA ILE A 292 -3.16 -2.43 3.38
C ILE A 292 -2.12 -3.56 3.32
N THR A 293 -2.54 -4.78 2.98
CA THR A 293 -1.66 -5.96 3.00
C THR A 293 -0.45 -5.84 2.08
N PRO A 294 -0.57 -5.41 0.79
CA PRO A 294 0.57 -5.34 -0.09
C PRO A 294 1.68 -4.39 0.37
N PRO A 295 1.43 -3.14 0.81
CA PRO A 295 2.49 -2.27 1.33
C PRO A 295 3.09 -2.75 2.66
N ALA A 296 2.32 -3.39 3.52
CA ALA A 296 2.85 -4.03 4.72
C ALA A 296 3.85 -5.14 4.34
N MET A 297 3.54 -5.93 3.31
CA MET A 297 4.43 -6.96 2.78
C MET A 297 5.73 -6.37 2.18
N LEU A 298 5.66 -5.25 1.45
CA LEU A 298 6.87 -4.58 0.95
C LEU A 298 7.83 -4.19 2.08
N GLN A 299 7.31 -3.72 3.19
CA GLN A 299 8.13 -3.42 4.38
C GLN A 299 8.73 -4.69 4.99
N THR A 300 7.97 -5.79 5.00
CA THR A 300 8.44 -7.09 5.49
C THR A 300 9.60 -7.61 4.64
N LEU A 301 9.44 -7.67 3.32
CA LEU A 301 10.45 -8.17 2.39
C LEU A 301 11.74 -7.34 2.43
N ARG A 302 11.64 -6.01 2.57
CA ARG A 302 12.81 -5.14 2.72
C ARG A 302 13.75 -5.56 3.86
N ILE A 303 13.19 -5.98 4.98
CA ILE A 303 13.99 -6.34 6.17
C ILE A 303 14.67 -7.70 5.96
N PHE A 304 14.00 -8.61 5.24
CA PHE A 304 14.57 -9.92 4.92
C PHE A 304 15.77 -9.84 3.97
N PHE A 305 15.73 -8.95 2.97
CA PHE A 305 16.76 -8.84 1.94
C PHE A 305 17.86 -7.79 2.24
N ARG A 306 17.80 -7.12 3.39
CA ARG A 306 18.81 -6.13 3.81
C ARG A 306 19.94 -6.70 4.69
N ARG A 307 19.97 -8.01 4.89
CA ARG A 307 21.06 -8.66 5.65
C ARG A 307 22.09 -9.27 4.73
#